data_a518d84c5af4684a7d66c27a98c4bf5f
#
_entry.id   a518d84c5af4684a7d66c27a98c4bf5f
#
_cell.length_a   1.000
_cell.length_b   1.000
_cell.length_c   1.000
_cell.angle_alpha   90.00
_cell.angle_beta   90.00
_cell.angle_gamma   90.00
#
_symmetry.space_group_name_H-M   'P 1'
#
loop_
_entity.id
_entity.type
_entity.pdbx_description
1 polymer ?
#
loop_
_entity_poly.entity_id
_entity_poly.type
_entity_poly.pdbx_seq_one_letter_code
_entity_poly.pdbx_strand_id
1 'polypeptide(L)'
;LSLPGAASLELLGDGSIIIMRGGRHIGGVAAPWAVDAAGRDVATHFEIDEHSFTQVVEPTASATYPIVADPYLGISLISKAVWARDLWQYSPTLKVYPTWYGRYGPAAARWAAWSETLNKTPRSGWPNPDTASMKNQFYCHFDVVRLRAPNKEYWGLDSKIPNRGYWGFVNNSCN
;
A
#
# COMPACT_ATOMS: atom_id res chain seq x y z
N LEU A 1 2.67 16.75 -12.77
CA LEU A 1 2.07 17.23 -11.49
C LEU A 1 3.19 17.57 -10.51
N SER A 2 3.10 18.72 -9.85
CA SER A 2 4.06 19.12 -8.82
C SER A 2 3.45 19.00 -7.44
N LEU A 3 4.22 18.50 -6.46
CA LEU A 3 3.80 18.34 -5.08
C LEU A 3 4.28 19.53 -4.22
N PRO A 4 3.55 19.91 -3.17
CA PRO A 4 4.04 20.91 -2.22
C PRO A 4 5.30 20.42 -1.51
N GLY A 5 6.26 21.31 -1.23
CA GLY A 5 7.56 21.01 -0.65
C GLY A 5 7.53 20.04 0.53
N ALA A 6 8.59 19.29 0.73
CA ALA A 6 8.80 18.22 1.70
C ALA A 6 8.06 16.88 1.42
N ALA A 7 7.42 16.69 0.28
CA ALA A 7 6.99 15.37 -0.18
C ALA A 7 8.08 14.73 -1.05
N SER A 8 8.34 13.43 -0.88
CA SER A 8 9.19 12.63 -1.74
C SER A 8 8.36 11.62 -2.53
N LEU A 9 8.82 11.29 -3.71
CA LEU A 9 8.21 10.33 -4.63
C LEU A 9 9.08 9.07 -4.69
N GLU A 10 8.45 7.92 -4.78
CA GLU A 10 9.12 6.64 -5.02
C GLU A 10 8.37 5.89 -6.13
N LEU A 11 9.06 5.64 -7.24
CA LEU A 11 8.56 4.84 -8.34
C LEU A 11 8.72 3.37 -8.01
N LEU A 12 7.63 2.63 -8.05
CA LEU A 12 7.62 1.19 -7.78
C LEU A 12 7.83 0.37 -9.06
N GLY A 13 8.21 -0.90 -8.90
CA GLY A 13 8.50 -1.78 -10.01
C GLY A 13 7.32 -2.11 -10.95
N ASP A 14 6.09 -1.82 -10.54
CA ASP A 14 4.89 -1.91 -11.40
C ASP A 14 4.53 -0.59 -12.10
N GLY A 15 5.38 0.45 -11.94
CA GLY A 15 5.16 1.77 -12.52
C GLY A 15 4.26 2.68 -11.68
N SER A 16 3.76 2.26 -10.53
CA SER A 16 3.03 3.13 -9.61
C SER A 16 3.96 4.02 -8.79
N ILE A 17 3.44 5.11 -8.22
CA ILE A 17 4.21 6.04 -7.39
C ILE A 17 3.66 6.05 -5.97
N ILE A 18 4.54 6.00 -4.97
CA ILE A 18 4.24 6.26 -3.56
C ILE A 18 4.64 7.69 -3.22
N ILE A 19 3.76 8.40 -2.52
CA ILE A 19 4.00 9.77 -2.07
C ILE A 19 4.22 9.77 -0.56
N MET A 20 5.36 10.28 -0.14
CA MET A 20 5.77 10.34 1.27
C MET A 20 5.96 11.79 1.72
N ARG A 21 5.70 12.08 3.00
CA ARG A 21 6.03 13.33 3.66
C ARG A 21 6.52 13.05 5.07
N GLY A 22 7.74 13.50 5.41
CA GLY A 22 8.32 13.28 6.72
C GLY A 22 8.36 11.81 7.13
N GLY A 23 8.67 10.89 6.21
CA GLY A 23 8.69 9.45 6.43
C GLY A 23 7.32 8.78 6.55
N ARG A 24 6.22 9.51 6.29
CA ARG A 24 4.84 8.98 6.35
C ARG A 24 4.22 8.90 4.96
N HIS A 25 3.57 7.78 4.67
CA HIS A 25 2.77 7.63 3.46
C HIS A 25 1.56 8.59 3.49
N ILE A 26 1.41 9.41 2.45
CA ILE A 26 0.31 10.38 2.31
C ILE A 26 -0.56 10.13 1.09
N GLY A 27 -0.15 9.26 0.18
CA GLY A 27 -0.91 8.91 -1.02
C GLY A 27 -0.05 8.20 -2.06
N GLY A 28 -0.59 8.04 -3.24
CA GLY A 28 0.11 7.44 -4.37
C GLY A 28 -0.61 7.66 -5.69
N VAL A 29 0.04 7.22 -6.75
CA VAL A 29 -0.48 7.24 -8.13
C VAL A 29 -0.43 5.81 -8.64
N ALA A 30 -1.53 5.31 -9.21
CA ALA A 30 -1.56 4.00 -9.85
C ALA A 30 -0.60 3.95 -11.05
N ALA A 31 -0.18 2.76 -11.43
CA ALA A 31 0.57 2.58 -12.67
C ALA A 31 -0.16 3.27 -13.84
N PRO A 32 0.57 3.99 -14.70
CA PRO A 32 -0.05 4.77 -15.75
C PRO A 32 -0.66 3.85 -16.81
N TRP A 33 -1.74 4.32 -17.42
CA TRP A 33 -2.33 3.67 -18.58
C TRP A 33 -2.62 4.71 -19.66
N ALA A 34 -2.61 4.26 -20.91
CA ALA A 34 -3.03 5.06 -22.02
C ALA A 34 -3.67 4.17 -23.07
N VAL A 35 -4.72 4.68 -23.73
CA VAL A 35 -5.41 3.99 -24.85
C VAL A 35 -5.62 4.93 -26.01
N ASP A 36 -5.56 4.41 -27.22
CA ASP A 36 -5.89 5.13 -28.43
C ASP A 36 -7.41 5.14 -28.72
N ALA A 37 -7.86 5.89 -29.72
CA ALA A 37 -9.26 5.98 -30.10
C ALA A 37 -9.87 4.64 -30.58
N ALA A 38 -9.06 3.64 -30.90
CA ALA A 38 -9.49 2.29 -31.24
C ALA A 38 -9.53 1.35 -30.02
N GLY A 39 -9.25 1.87 -28.80
CA GLY A 39 -9.20 1.11 -27.55
C GLY A 39 -7.95 0.23 -27.41
N ARG A 40 -6.89 0.48 -28.17
CA ARG A 40 -5.64 -0.26 -28.07
C ARG A 40 -4.72 0.39 -27.05
N ASP A 41 -4.03 -0.42 -26.26
CA ASP A 41 -3.05 0.07 -25.30
C ASP A 41 -1.92 0.84 -25.99
N VAL A 42 -1.53 1.96 -25.39
CA VAL A 42 -0.41 2.79 -25.82
C VAL A 42 0.64 2.74 -24.72
N ALA A 43 1.89 2.50 -25.07
CA ALA A 43 2.98 2.45 -24.11
C ALA A 43 3.07 3.76 -23.33
N THR A 44 3.19 3.66 -22.01
CA THR A 44 3.25 4.82 -21.12
C THR A 44 4.00 4.47 -19.85
N HIS A 45 4.69 5.44 -19.26
CA HIS A 45 5.41 5.31 -18.00
C HIS A 45 5.44 6.66 -17.26
N PHE A 46 5.86 6.62 -15.98
CA PHE A 46 6.15 7.83 -15.23
C PHE A 46 7.66 8.11 -15.22
N GLU A 47 8.00 9.36 -15.46
CA GLU A 47 9.27 9.95 -15.09
C GLU A 47 9.07 10.74 -13.81
N ILE A 48 9.92 10.53 -12.81
CA ILE A 48 9.87 11.23 -11.53
C ILE A 48 11.07 12.15 -11.36
N ASP A 49 10.83 13.31 -10.79
CA ASP A 49 11.82 14.27 -10.33
C ASP A 49 11.66 14.46 -8.82
N GLU A 50 12.48 15.29 -8.19
CA GLU A 50 12.51 15.48 -6.73
C GLU A 50 11.11 15.78 -6.13
N HIS A 51 10.30 16.59 -6.82
CA HIS A 51 8.98 17.03 -6.35
C HIS A 51 7.88 16.94 -7.41
N SER A 52 8.13 16.25 -8.50
CA SER A 52 7.16 16.14 -9.58
C SER A 52 7.22 14.81 -10.27
N PHE A 53 6.15 14.46 -10.96
CA PHE A 53 6.14 13.36 -11.91
C PHE A 53 5.43 13.75 -13.19
N THR A 54 5.86 13.15 -14.29
CA THR A 54 5.31 13.35 -15.62
C THR A 54 4.92 12.00 -16.20
N GLN A 55 3.71 11.88 -16.71
CA GLN A 55 3.34 10.72 -17.52
C GLN A 55 3.83 10.94 -18.95
N VAL A 56 4.69 10.05 -19.40
CA VAL A 56 5.16 9.98 -20.79
C VAL A 56 4.31 8.98 -21.55
N VAL A 57 3.81 9.37 -22.70
CA VAL A 57 3.02 8.51 -23.59
C VAL A 57 3.80 8.32 -24.90
N GLU A 58 3.99 7.09 -25.32
CA GLU A 58 4.82 6.72 -26.47
C GLU A 58 3.97 6.08 -27.58
N PRO A 59 3.23 6.88 -28.37
CA PRO A 59 2.39 6.35 -29.43
C PRO A 59 3.25 5.78 -30.57
N THR A 60 2.84 4.62 -31.06
CA THR A 60 3.40 4.07 -32.30
C THR A 60 2.82 4.78 -33.55
N ALA A 61 3.46 4.61 -34.70
CA ALA A 61 2.95 5.17 -35.95
C ALA A 61 1.55 4.66 -36.35
N SER A 62 1.10 3.55 -35.76
CA SER A 62 -0.22 2.96 -36.01
C SER A 62 -1.28 3.43 -35.01
N ALA A 63 -0.94 4.27 -34.02
CA ALA A 63 -1.89 4.75 -33.03
C ALA A 63 -2.96 5.65 -33.66
N THR A 64 -4.21 5.47 -33.23
CA THR A 64 -5.34 6.26 -33.68
C THR A 64 -5.67 7.34 -32.66
N TYR A 65 -5.62 8.61 -33.07
CA TYR A 65 -5.91 9.75 -32.21
C TYR A 65 -7.43 10.01 -32.09
N PRO A 66 -7.91 10.56 -30.94
CA PRO A 66 -7.13 10.99 -29.77
C PRO A 66 -6.63 9.83 -28.90
N ILE A 67 -5.51 10.07 -28.20
CA ILE A 67 -5.02 9.17 -27.15
C ILE A 67 -5.51 9.71 -25.81
N VAL A 68 -6.05 8.82 -24.97
CA VAL A 68 -6.48 9.14 -23.61
C VAL A 68 -5.50 8.51 -22.65
N ALA A 69 -4.95 9.32 -21.74
CA ALA A 69 -4.07 8.90 -20.66
C ALA A 69 -4.54 9.56 -19.37
N ASP A 70 -4.67 8.78 -18.30
CA ASP A 70 -5.17 9.30 -17.01
C ASP A 70 -4.39 8.69 -15.85
N PRO A 71 -3.59 9.48 -15.11
CA PRO A 71 -2.98 9.03 -13.88
C PRO A 71 -4.01 9.01 -12.76
N TYR A 72 -4.44 7.81 -12.31
CA TYR A 72 -5.32 7.71 -11.14
C TYR A 72 -4.57 8.12 -9.85
N LEU A 73 -4.97 9.26 -9.30
CA LEU A 73 -4.45 9.80 -8.04
C LEU A 73 -5.24 9.23 -6.86
N GLY A 74 -4.55 8.89 -5.77
CA GLY A 74 -5.21 8.53 -4.53
C GLY A 74 -5.21 7.03 -4.18
N ILE A 75 -4.14 6.31 -4.51
CA ILE A 75 -4.00 4.93 -4.04
C ILE A 75 -4.01 4.90 -2.52
N SER A 76 -4.98 4.19 -1.96
CA SER A 76 -5.00 3.78 -0.56
C SER A 76 -4.73 2.28 -0.50
N LEU A 77 -3.75 1.88 0.29
CA LEU A 77 -3.39 0.47 0.50
C LEU A 77 -4.22 -0.15 1.63
N ILE A 78 -4.61 0.67 2.60
CA ILE A 78 -5.39 0.28 3.77
C ILE A 78 -6.64 1.16 3.84
N SER A 79 -7.83 0.56 3.89
CA SER A 79 -9.08 1.31 4.00
C SER A 79 -9.31 1.84 5.42
N LYS A 80 -9.04 1.02 6.44
CA LYS A 80 -9.14 1.38 7.86
C LYS A 80 -8.29 0.45 8.73
N ALA A 81 -7.94 0.94 9.92
CA ALA A 81 -7.33 0.14 10.99
C ALA A 81 -8.06 0.44 12.30
N VAL A 82 -8.60 -0.58 12.95
CA VAL A 82 -9.42 -0.43 14.15
C VAL A 82 -9.02 -1.44 15.21
N TRP A 83 -8.95 -0.99 16.46
CA TRP A 83 -8.74 -1.88 17.59
C TRP A 83 -10.01 -2.64 17.94
N ALA A 84 -9.86 -3.91 18.26
CA ALA A 84 -10.90 -4.75 18.85
C ALA A 84 -10.33 -5.46 20.08
N ARG A 85 -11.19 -5.71 21.07
CA ARG A 85 -10.87 -6.63 22.17
C ARG A 85 -11.44 -7.98 21.80
N ASP A 86 -10.57 -8.98 21.70
CA ASP A 86 -11.01 -10.35 21.57
C ASP A 86 -11.51 -10.84 22.92
N LEU A 87 -12.75 -11.28 22.97
CA LEU A 87 -13.38 -11.80 24.18
C LEU A 87 -12.67 -13.10 24.71
N TRP A 88 -12.02 -13.82 23.81
CA TRP A 88 -11.34 -15.07 24.12
C TRP A 88 -9.88 -14.92 24.54
N GLN A 89 -9.20 -13.89 24.05
CA GLN A 89 -7.77 -13.71 24.30
C GLN A 89 -7.44 -12.56 25.25
N TYR A 90 -8.44 -11.78 25.69
CA TYR A 90 -8.26 -10.57 26.55
C TYR A 90 -7.19 -9.60 26.03
N SER A 91 -6.83 -9.71 24.76
CA SER A 91 -5.75 -8.96 24.14
C SER A 91 -6.31 -8.00 23.09
N PRO A 92 -5.89 -6.73 23.09
CA PRO A 92 -6.24 -5.84 21.98
C PRO A 92 -5.61 -6.32 20.69
N THR A 93 -6.47 -6.56 19.69
CA THR A 93 -6.08 -6.91 18.33
C THR A 93 -6.36 -5.75 17.40
N LEU A 94 -5.38 -5.31 16.63
CA LEU A 94 -5.55 -4.33 15.58
C LEU A 94 -6.04 -5.04 14.30
N LYS A 95 -7.27 -4.75 13.91
CA LYS A 95 -7.85 -5.24 12.65
C LYS A 95 -7.53 -4.26 11.54
N VAL A 96 -6.71 -4.69 10.58
CA VAL A 96 -6.27 -3.91 9.43
C VAL A 96 -7.03 -4.36 8.21
N TYR A 97 -7.74 -3.46 7.55
CA TYR A 97 -8.57 -3.75 6.38
C TYR A 97 -7.87 -3.28 5.11
N PRO A 98 -7.24 -4.18 4.35
CA PRO A 98 -6.59 -3.81 3.10
C PRO A 98 -7.63 -3.45 2.03
N THR A 99 -7.27 -2.50 1.18
CA THR A 99 -8.01 -2.21 -0.05
C THR A 99 -7.75 -3.30 -1.10
N TRP A 100 -8.37 -3.18 -2.27
CA TRP A 100 -8.01 -4.02 -3.41
C TRP A 100 -6.51 -3.89 -3.74
N TYR A 101 -5.99 -2.65 -3.80
CA TYR A 101 -4.57 -2.42 -4.11
C TYR A 101 -3.63 -2.91 -3.01
N GLY A 102 -4.02 -2.81 -1.75
CA GLY A 102 -3.27 -3.41 -0.63
C GLY A 102 -3.20 -4.94 -0.70
N ARG A 103 -4.17 -5.60 -1.36
CA ARG A 103 -4.19 -7.05 -1.56
C ARG A 103 -3.40 -7.51 -2.77
N TYR A 104 -3.51 -6.79 -3.88
CA TYR A 104 -3.03 -7.22 -5.20
C TYR A 104 -1.90 -6.35 -5.76
N GLY A 105 -1.60 -5.24 -5.10
CA GLY A 105 -0.48 -4.36 -5.47
C GLY A 105 0.89 -4.96 -5.23
N PRO A 106 1.96 -4.27 -5.63
CA PRO A 106 3.32 -4.79 -5.59
C PRO A 106 3.81 -5.05 -4.16
N ALA A 107 4.69 -6.05 -4.00
CA ALA A 107 5.29 -6.37 -2.70
C ALA A 107 6.13 -5.20 -2.14
N ALA A 108 6.70 -4.38 -3.00
CA ALA A 108 7.47 -3.20 -2.63
C ALA A 108 6.63 -2.16 -1.83
N ALA A 109 5.28 -2.14 -2.01
CA ALA A 109 4.40 -1.24 -1.28
C ALA A 109 4.19 -1.62 0.20
N ARG A 110 4.78 -2.71 0.69
CA ARG A 110 4.61 -3.22 2.06
C ARG A 110 4.89 -2.19 3.15
N TRP A 111 5.98 -1.45 3.02
CA TRP A 111 6.36 -0.43 4.00
C TRP A 111 5.40 0.77 4.00
N ALA A 112 4.90 1.16 2.82
CA ALA A 112 3.90 2.22 2.67
C ALA A 112 2.56 1.79 3.28
N ALA A 113 2.14 0.54 3.07
CA ALA A 113 0.94 -0.01 3.68
C ALA A 113 1.04 -0.06 5.22
N TRP A 114 2.24 -0.37 5.77
CA TRP A 114 2.48 -0.26 7.22
C TRP A 114 2.36 1.17 7.72
N SER A 115 3.01 2.12 7.06
CA SER A 115 2.91 3.54 7.40
C SER A 115 1.47 4.05 7.36
N GLU A 116 0.70 3.67 6.35
CA GLU A 116 -0.72 4.02 6.23
C GLU A 116 -1.56 3.37 7.34
N THR A 117 -1.26 2.11 7.72
CA THR A 117 -1.88 1.44 8.87
C THR A 117 -1.69 2.27 10.14
N LEU A 118 -0.46 2.69 10.43
CA LEU A 118 -0.15 3.50 11.61
C LEU A 118 -0.87 4.85 11.60
N ASN A 119 -0.99 5.48 10.43
CA ASN A 119 -1.70 6.75 10.28
C ASN A 119 -3.21 6.64 10.54
N LYS A 120 -3.81 5.49 10.18
CA LYS A 120 -5.24 5.22 10.35
C LYS A 120 -5.59 4.57 11.68
N THR A 121 -4.59 4.18 12.49
CA THR A 121 -4.82 3.51 13.77
C THR A 121 -5.14 4.52 14.88
N PRO A 122 -6.28 4.39 15.58
CA PRO A 122 -6.57 5.17 16.78
C PRO A 122 -5.53 4.90 17.87
N ARG A 123 -5.03 5.95 18.52
CA ARG A 123 -3.96 5.83 19.53
C ARG A 123 -4.45 6.03 20.95
N SER A 124 -5.48 6.86 21.17
CA SER A 124 -5.96 7.19 22.51
C SER A 124 -6.63 5.98 23.16
N GLY A 125 -6.13 5.60 24.35
CA GLY A 125 -6.67 4.48 25.12
C GLY A 125 -6.31 3.08 24.62
N TRP A 126 -5.43 2.96 23.63
CA TRP A 126 -4.99 1.70 23.02
C TRP A 126 -3.47 1.51 23.12
N PRO A 127 -2.97 0.26 22.99
CA PRO A 127 -1.54 -0.01 22.94
C PRO A 127 -0.86 0.74 21.77
N ASN A 128 0.45 0.96 21.90
CA ASN A 128 1.22 1.48 20.77
C ASN A 128 1.24 0.45 19.63
N PRO A 129 0.70 0.77 18.44
CA PRO A 129 0.73 -0.14 17.29
C PRO A 129 2.13 -0.24 16.66
N ASP A 130 3.00 0.77 16.85
CA ASP A 130 4.31 0.81 16.22
C ASP A 130 5.35 0.06 17.06
N THR A 131 5.23 -1.27 17.07
CA THR A 131 6.18 -2.17 17.71
C THR A 131 6.77 -3.14 16.68
N ALA A 132 7.96 -3.67 16.95
CA ALA A 132 8.60 -4.65 16.08
C ALA A 132 7.72 -5.91 15.89
N SER A 133 7.00 -6.34 16.93
CA SER A 133 6.08 -7.46 16.83
C SER A 133 4.93 -7.17 15.86
N MET A 134 4.21 -6.06 16.06
CA MET A 134 3.08 -5.68 15.22
C MET A 134 3.50 -5.48 13.76
N LYS A 135 4.66 -4.85 13.54
CA LYS A 135 5.22 -4.66 12.20
C LYS A 135 5.53 -5.99 11.50
N ASN A 136 6.17 -6.94 12.21
CA ASN A 136 6.48 -8.26 11.64
C ASN A 136 5.22 -9.10 11.39
N GLN A 137 4.20 -9.01 12.24
CA GLN A 137 2.88 -9.61 11.99
C GLN A 137 2.25 -9.01 10.72
N PHE A 138 2.24 -7.69 10.61
CA PHE A 138 1.71 -7.00 9.42
C PHE A 138 2.45 -7.42 8.16
N TYR A 139 3.78 -7.45 8.18
CA TYR A 139 4.59 -7.85 7.03
C TYR A 139 4.30 -9.29 6.62
N CYS A 140 4.15 -10.19 7.58
CA CYS A 140 3.73 -11.56 7.29
C CYS A 140 2.35 -11.63 6.64
N HIS A 141 1.38 -10.87 7.12
CA HIS A 141 0.05 -10.79 6.50
C HIS A 141 0.12 -10.23 5.09
N PHE A 142 0.89 -9.16 4.89
CA PHE A 142 1.05 -8.54 3.58
C PHE A 142 1.75 -9.46 2.59
N ASP A 143 2.80 -10.16 2.97
CA ASP A 143 3.59 -10.99 2.04
C ASP A 143 2.98 -12.38 1.83
N VAL A 144 2.36 -12.98 2.85
CA VAL A 144 1.95 -14.38 2.86
C VAL A 144 0.44 -14.54 2.89
N VAL A 145 -0.25 -13.90 3.87
CA VAL A 145 -1.69 -14.13 4.06
C VAL A 145 -2.50 -13.59 2.88
N ARG A 146 -2.15 -12.44 2.32
CA ARG A 146 -2.87 -11.91 1.14
C ARG A 146 -2.84 -12.84 -0.06
N LEU A 147 -1.79 -13.68 -0.19
CA LEU A 147 -1.69 -14.65 -1.28
C LEU A 147 -2.43 -15.96 -0.96
N ARG A 148 -2.39 -16.41 0.31
CA ARG A 148 -3.02 -17.65 0.73
C ARG A 148 -4.52 -17.51 1.01
N ALA A 149 -4.95 -16.35 1.47
CA ALA A 149 -6.33 -16.04 1.82
C ALA A 149 -6.69 -14.62 1.29
N PRO A 150 -6.77 -14.42 -0.03
CA PRO A 150 -6.97 -13.10 -0.64
C PRO A 150 -8.29 -12.45 -0.24
N ASN A 151 -9.29 -13.25 0.12
CA ASN A 151 -10.61 -12.78 0.53
C ASN A 151 -10.74 -12.56 2.06
N LYS A 152 -9.66 -12.74 2.84
CA LYS A 152 -9.71 -12.47 4.28
C LYS A 152 -10.06 -11.02 4.53
N GLU A 153 -11.15 -10.77 5.27
CA GLU A 153 -11.71 -9.43 5.44
C GLU A 153 -10.69 -8.44 6.04
N TYR A 154 -9.98 -8.87 7.06
CA TYR A 154 -8.96 -8.07 7.74
C TYR A 154 -7.75 -8.91 8.15
N TRP A 155 -6.63 -8.24 8.36
CA TRP A 155 -5.44 -8.81 8.98
C TRP A 155 -5.45 -8.46 10.47
N GLY A 156 -5.43 -9.48 11.32
CA GLY A 156 -5.41 -9.30 12.78
C GLY A 156 -3.98 -9.24 13.29
N LEU A 157 -3.63 -8.18 14.00
CA LEU A 157 -2.33 -8.02 14.63
C LEU A 157 -2.52 -7.96 16.15
N ASP A 158 -1.99 -8.94 16.86
CA ASP A 158 -2.13 -9.02 18.31
C ASP A 158 -1.04 -8.23 19.03
N SER A 159 -1.44 -7.30 19.88
CA SER A 159 -0.52 -6.41 20.59
C SER A 159 0.31 -7.09 21.68
N LYS A 160 -0.10 -8.26 22.16
CA LYS A 160 0.58 -9.01 23.25
C LYS A 160 1.49 -10.12 22.77
N ILE A 161 1.46 -10.47 21.48
CA ILE A 161 2.37 -11.49 20.97
C ILE A 161 3.81 -10.96 21.02
N PRO A 162 4.74 -11.69 21.67
CA PRO A 162 6.15 -11.33 21.66
C PRO A 162 6.71 -11.28 20.24
N ASN A 163 7.68 -10.40 20.00
CA ASN A 163 8.33 -10.33 18.70
C ASN A 163 9.12 -11.62 18.44
N ARG A 164 8.71 -12.36 17.42
CA ARG A 164 9.35 -13.62 16.94
C ARG A 164 10.24 -13.40 15.72
N GLY A 165 10.41 -12.13 15.31
CA GLY A 165 10.98 -11.78 14.01
C GLY A 165 10.08 -12.19 12.84
N TYR A 166 10.39 -11.70 11.65
CA TYR A 166 9.57 -11.95 10.45
C TYR A 166 9.35 -13.45 10.19
N TRP A 167 10.44 -14.23 10.11
CA TRP A 167 10.36 -15.67 9.84
C TRP A 167 9.68 -16.46 10.95
N GLY A 168 9.81 -16.01 12.21
CA GLY A 168 9.06 -16.61 13.32
C GLY A 168 7.56 -16.46 13.15
N PHE A 169 7.09 -15.33 12.64
CA PHE A 169 5.67 -15.12 12.31
C PHE A 169 5.24 -15.95 11.09
N VAL A 170 6.05 -16.03 10.03
CA VAL A 170 5.75 -16.85 8.85
C VAL A 170 5.55 -18.31 9.24
N ASN A 171 6.41 -18.87 10.10
CA ASN A 171 6.33 -20.25 10.57
C ASN A 171 5.16 -20.51 11.53
N ASN A 172 4.57 -19.48 12.12
CA ASN A 172 3.41 -19.55 13.02
C ASN A 172 2.14 -18.91 12.43
N SER A 173 1.96 -19.03 11.11
CA SER A 173 0.76 -18.56 10.41
C SER A 173 0.46 -17.07 10.61
N CYS A 174 1.50 -16.26 10.81
CA CYS A 174 1.48 -14.80 10.97
C CYS A 174 0.90 -14.29 12.32
N ASN A 175 0.76 -15.17 13.31
CA ASN A 175 0.32 -14.82 14.68
C ASN A 175 1.27 -15.38 15.73
#